data_dbb602477c44ee7029ec614f5af58534
#
_entry.id   dbb602477c44ee7029ec614f5af58534
#
_cell.length_a   1.000
_cell.length_b   1.000
_cell.length_c   1.000
_cell.angle_alpha   90.00
_cell.angle_beta   90.00
_cell.angle_gamma   90.00
#
_symmetry.space_group_name_H-M   'P 1'
#
loop_
_entity.id
_entity.type
_entity.pdbx_description
1 polymer ?
#
loop_
_entity_poly.entity_id
_entity_poly.type
_entity_poly.pdbx_seq_one_letter_code
_entity_poly.pdbx_strand_id
1 'polypeptide(L)'
;MIEFVKMHCNGNSFIITNDEKITKCSFEKLNQDKDLKFDQLLIYKEDDTSLKDLKIFNRDGTPALNCINGKRCIKALLNGDKPIAKNIKATVKINAYKELLDGFTYVDTTNYHIVWESDNLVDDDLENEYQKTGKFFNSDNFNLSIYKHDSDNKFLIRTFEAGVGETLSCGSGSSATAFVIFKKNPLLDKIFLNSSGGQMICYKKDDNKICSEANTEIMNKSKFDEREYF
;
A
#
# COMPACT_ATOMS: atom_id res chain seq x y z
N MET A 1 26.30 8.64 -10.52
CA MET A 1 25.36 9.39 -9.64
C MET A 1 23.95 9.05 -10.07
N ILE A 2 23.11 8.61 -9.15
CA ILE A 2 21.69 8.30 -9.34
C ILE A 2 20.88 9.40 -8.66
N GLU A 3 20.02 10.08 -9.44
CA GLU A 3 19.06 11.04 -8.92
C GLU A 3 17.80 10.33 -8.45
N PHE A 4 17.22 10.76 -7.34
CA PHE A 4 16.02 10.17 -6.77
C PHE A 4 15.15 11.21 -6.07
N VAL A 5 13.88 10.86 -5.92
CA VAL A 5 12.94 11.54 -5.05
C VAL A 5 12.49 10.57 -3.97
N LYS A 6 12.65 10.94 -2.70
CA LYS A 6 12.10 10.19 -1.57
C LYS A 6 10.73 10.75 -1.23
N MET A 7 9.72 9.89 -1.26
CA MET A 7 8.32 10.24 -0.98
C MET A 7 7.70 9.26 -0.03
N HIS A 8 6.58 9.66 0.56
CA HIS A 8 5.67 8.71 1.22
C HIS A 8 4.21 8.98 0.87
N CYS A 9 3.39 7.94 1.04
CA CYS A 9 1.94 8.00 1.02
C CYS A 9 1.43 7.32 2.29
N ASN A 10 0.85 8.11 3.20
CA ASN A 10 0.41 7.62 4.51
C ASN A 10 1.48 6.77 5.23
N GLY A 11 2.71 7.28 5.33
CA GLY A 11 3.81 6.64 6.02
C GLY A 11 4.54 5.53 5.23
N ASN A 12 3.95 4.96 4.19
CA ASN A 12 4.62 4.01 3.30
C ASN A 12 5.61 4.78 2.40
N SER A 13 6.91 4.50 2.56
CA SER A 13 8.02 5.30 2.02
C SER A 13 8.64 4.69 0.77
N PHE A 14 9.04 5.57 -0.16
CA PHE A 14 9.55 5.18 -1.46
C PHE A 14 10.80 5.95 -1.84
N ILE A 15 11.77 5.26 -2.45
CA ILE A 15 12.76 5.85 -3.35
C ILE A 15 12.20 5.73 -4.77
N ILE A 16 12.13 6.86 -5.48
CA ILE A 16 11.56 6.95 -6.84
C ILE A 16 12.65 7.50 -7.76
N THR A 17 12.96 6.79 -8.82
CA THR A 17 13.96 7.18 -9.82
C THR A 17 13.57 6.72 -11.22
N ASN A 18 14.15 7.32 -12.26
CA ASN A 18 14.10 6.83 -13.63
C ASN A 18 15.41 6.14 -14.06
N ASP A 19 16.41 6.03 -13.17
CA ASP A 19 17.70 5.41 -13.46
C ASP A 19 17.71 3.93 -13.02
N GLU A 20 17.71 3.03 -14.00
CA GLU A 20 17.74 1.58 -13.76
C GLU A 20 19.07 1.09 -13.13
N LYS A 21 20.15 1.88 -13.14
CA LYS A 21 21.41 1.50 -12.51
C LYS A 21 21.28 1.20 -11.03
N ILE A 22 20.26 1.76 -10.37
CA ILE A 22 19.97 1.51 -8.95
C ILE A 22 19.74 0.02 -8.65
N THR A 23 19.29 -0.77 -9.63
CA THR A 23 19.10 -2.21 -9.46
C THR A 23 20.41 -3.00 -9.27
N LYS A 24 21.56 -2.38 -9.54
CA LYS A 24 22.89 -2.98 -9.33
C LYS A 24 23.41 -2.72 -7.91
N CYS A 25 22.76 -1.80 -7.16
CA CYS A 25 23.14 -1.51 -5.79
C CYS A 25 22.65 -2.60 -4.84
N SER A 26 23.36 -2.79 -3.75
CA SER A 26 22.90 -3.62 -2.64
C SER A 26 21.72 -2.94 -1.93
N PHE A 27 20.54 -3.57 -1.99
CA PHE A 27 19.34 -3.06 -1.31
C PHE A 27 19.50 -3.01 0.21
N GLU A 28 20.28 -3.94 0.77
CA GLU A 28 20.61 -3.96 2.18
C GLU A 28 21.42 -2.71 2.57
N LYS A 29 22.48 -2.40 1.81
CA LYS A 29 23.30 -1.19 2.06
C LYS A 29 22.46 0.10 1.89
N LEU A 30 21.64 0.19 0.86
CA LEU A 30 20.73 1.33 0.65
C LEU A 30 19.80 1.53 1.84
N ASN A 31 19.29 0.45 2.45
CA ASN A 31 18.38 0.53 3.60
C ASN A 31 19.09 0.74 4.95
N GLN A 32 20.40 0.51 5.03
CA GLN A 32 21.22 0.87 6.20
C GLN A 32 21.53 2.36 6.23
N ASP A 33 21.52 3.02 5.07
CA ASP A 33 21.67 4.47 4.97
C ASP A 33 20.39 5.18 5.44
N LYS A 34 20.52 6.06 6.44
CA LYS A 34 19.38 6.76 7.04
C LYS A 34 18.63 7.65 6.05
N ASP A 35 19.34 8.24 5.10
CA ASP A 35 18.79 9.15 4.12
C ASP A 35 18.11 8.40 2.97
N LEU A 36 18.54 7.16 2.68
CA LEU A 36 18.03 6.32 1.61
C LEU A 36 17.02 5.26 2.07
N LYS A 37 16.89 4.99 3.38
CA LYS A 37 15.95 3.97 3.88
C LYS A 37 14.54 4.11 3.30
N PHE A 38 13.99 3.02 2.77
CA PHE A 38 12.69 2.96 2.10
C PHE A 38 11.94 1.65 2.39
N ASP A 39 10.64 1.62 2.16
CA ASP A 39 9.85 0.38 2.15
C ASP A 39 9.90 -0.26 0.77
N GLN A 40 9.81 0.55 -0.29
CA GLN A 40 9.91 0.08 -1.68
C GLN A 40 10.68 1.05 -2.56
N LEU A 41 11.39 0.49 -3.55
CA LEU A 41 12.04 1.21 -4.64
C LEU A 41 11.14 1.17 -5.87
N LEU A 42 10.92 2.33 -6.49
CA LEU A 42 10.11 2.50 -7.69
C LEU A 42 10.96 3.04 -8.83
N ILE A 43 10.98 2.31 -9.95
CA ILE A 43 11.64 2.78 -11.17
C ILE A 43 10.57 3.01 -12.23
N TYR A 44 10.43 4.25 -12.66
CA TYR A 44 9.43 4.67 -13.62
C TYR A 44 10.06 5.24 -14.89
N LYS A 45 9.30 5.29 -15.97
CA LYS A 45 9.66 6.00 -17.19
C LYS A 45 8.85 7.29 -17.27
N GLU A 46 9.50 8.42 -17.59
CA GLU A 46 8.86 9.74 -17.62
C GLU A 46 7.76 9.85 -18.68
N ASP A 47 7.90 9.14 -19.79
CA ASP A 47 6.94 9.06 -20.89
C ASP A 47 5.78 8.07 -20.65
N ASP A 48 5.91 7.16 -19.67
CA ASP A 48 4.86 6.20 -19.30
C ASP A 48 3.90 6.78 -18.25
N THR A 49 3.01 7.67 -18.64
CA THR A 49 1.96 8.22 -17.75
C THR A 49 0.97 7.18 -17.27
N SER A 50 0.91 6.02 -17.92
CA SER A 50 0.03 4.89 -17.54
C SER A 50 0.64 3.97 -16.48
N LEU A 51 1.93 4.12 -16.19
CA LEU A 51 2.73 3.33 -15.25
C LEU A 51 2.68 1.82 -15.54
N LYS A 52 2.64 1.43 -16.83
CA LYS A 52 2.64 0.02 -17.26
C LYS A 52 4.01 -0.62 -17.07
N ASP A 53 5.06 0.15 -17.33
CA ASP A 53 6.45 -0.27 -17.24
C ASP A 53 7.06 0.01 -15.85
N LEU A 54 6.23 0.35 -14.86
CA LEU A 54 6.69 0.60 -13.49
C LEU A 54 7.29 -0.67 -12.89
N LYS A 55 8.56 -0.60 -12.50
CA LYS A 55 9.23 -1.64 -11.73
C LYS A 55 9.17 -1.29 -10.24
N ILE A 56 8.81 -2.26 -9.43
CA ILE A 56 8.66 -2.11 -7.99
C ILE A 56 9.49 -3.18 -7.30
N PHE A 57 10.32 -2.78 -6.35
CA PHE A 57 11.12 -3.71 -5.54
C PHE A 57 10.86 -3.45 -4.06
N ASN A 58 10.70 -4.49 -3.29
CA ASN A 58 10.69 -4.42 -1.84
C ASN A 58 12.07 -4.08 -1.31
N ARG A 59 12.17 -3.71 -0.03
CA ARG A 59 13.45 -3.33 0.60
C ARG A 59 14.51 -4.44 0.60
N ASP A 60 14.10 -5.70 0.44
CA ASP A 60 14.99 -6.86 0.31
C ASP A 60 15.43 -7.16 -1.13
N GLY A 61 15.00 -6.33 -2.09
CA GLY A 61 15.29 -6.47 -3.50
C GLY A 61 14.36 -7.41 -4.26
N THR A 62 13.40 -8.05 -3.60
CA THR A 62 12.40 -8.88 -4.29
C THR A 62 11.43 -8.03 -5.10
N PRO A 63 11.03 -8.45 -6.31
CA PRO A 63 10.07 -7.72 -7.10
C PRO A 63 8.66 -7.77 -6.48
N ALA A 64 7.95 -6.65 -6.53
CA ALA A 64 6.55 -6.55 -6.15
C ALA A 64 5.66 -6.32 -7.38
N LEU A 65 4.48 -6.97 -7.42
CA LEU A 65 3.60 -6.90 -8.59
C LEU A 65 2.89 -5.55 -8.71
N ASN A 66 2.52 -4.94 -7.60
CA ASN A 66 1.72 -3.72 -7.59
C ASN A 66 1.86 -2.98 -6.26
N CYS A 67 1.91 -1.66 -6.31
CA CYS A 67 1.84 -0.79 -5.14
C CYS A 67 0.96 0.44 -5.43
N ILE A 68 -0.20 0.49 -4.81
CA ILE A 68 -1.16 1.59 -5.02
C ILE A 68 -0.62 2.91 -4.44
N ASN A 69 0.01 2.86 -3.27
CA ASN A 69 0.61 4.03 -2.63
C ASN A 69 1.78 4.58 -3.45
N GLY A 70 2.65 3.70 -3.96
CA GLY A 70 3.75 4.09 -4.84
C GLY A 70 3.27 4.74 -6.14
N LYS A 71 2.22 4.18 -6.77
CA LYS A 71 1.60 4.80 -7.96
C LYS A 71 1.02 6.18 -7.68
N ARG A 72 0.48 6.43 -6.46
CA ARG A 72 0.05 7.77 -6.06
C ARG A 72 1.22 8.74 -5.98
N CYS A 73 2.35 8.33 -5.40
CA CYS A 73 3.54 9.17 -5.31
C CYS A 73 4.05 9.55 -6.70
N ILE A 74 4.20 8.59 -7.62
CA ILE A 74 4.63 8.90 -9.00
C ILE A 74 3.62 9.82 -9.70
N LYS A 75 2.33 9.57 -9.55
CA LYS A 75 1.27 10.43 -10.11
C LYS A 75 1.35 11.87 -9.59
N ALA A 76 1.61 12.04 -8.30
CA ALA A 76 1.80 13.35 -7.71
C ALA A 76 3.04 14.05 -8.27
N LEU A 77 4.14 13.31 -8.43
CA LEU A 77 5.39 13.79 -9.00
C LEU A 77 5.21 14.26 -10.46
N LEU A 78 4.56 13.46 -11.30
CA LEU A 78 4.27 13.80 -12.69
C LEU A 78 3.30 14.98 -12.84
N ASN A 79 2.43 15.22 -11.85
CA ASN A 79 1.45 16.31 -11.87
C ASN A 79 1.96 17.65 -11.33
N GLY A 80 3.25 17.83 -11.16
CA GLY A 80 3.84 19.13 -10.88
C GLY A 80 4.57 19.27 -9.54
N ASP A 81 5.03 18.15 -8.97
CA ASP A 81 6.11 18.13 -8.01
C ASP A 81 5.91 19.01 -6.76
N LYS A 82 4.68 19.02 -6.24
CA LYS A 82 4.35 19.77 -5.03
C LYS A 82 4.87 19.03 -3.80
N PRO A 83 5.45 19.73 -2.80
CA PRO A 83 5.93 19.10 -1.56
C PRO A 83 4.88 18.21 -0.90
N ILE A 84 3.63 18.67 -0.87
CA ILE A 84 2.47 17.89 -0.41
C ILE A 84 1.41 17.90 -1.50
N ALA A 85 1.06 16.72 -2.01
CA ALA A 85 -0.06 16.55 -2.93
C ALA A 85 -1.22 15.86 -2.21
N LYS A 86 -2.36 16.55 -2.13
CA LYS A 86 -3.56 16.08 -1.40
C LYS A 86 -4.52 15.34 -2.33
N ASN A 87 -5.21 14.36 -1.75
CA ASN A 87 -6.34 13.65 -2.38
C ASN A 87 -5.97 12.99 -3.71
N ILE A 88 -4.79 12.38 -3.78
CA ILE A 88 -4.34 11.67 -4.98
C ILE A 88 -5.16 10.39 -5.14
N LYS A 89 -5.91 10.36 -6.25
CA LYS A 89 -6.85 9.28 -6.57
C LYS A 89 -6.15 8.06 -7.16
N ALA A 90 -6.58 6.90 -6.68
CA ALA A 90 -6.31 5.61 -7.34
C ALA A 90 -7.59 4.79 -7.39
N THR A 91 -7.77 4.01 -8.46
CA THR A 91 -8.87 3.07 -8.58
C THR A 91 -8.32 1.65 -8.57
N VAL A 92 -8.90 0.81 -7.72
CA VAL A 92 -8.57 -0.61 -7.60
C VAL A 92 -9.77 -1.40 -8.08
N LYS A 93 -9.51 -2.36 -8.97
CA LYS A 93 -10.49 -3.36 -9.40
C LYS A 93 -10.45 -4.55 -8.46
N ILE A 94 -11.60 -5.01 -8.04
CA ILE A 94 -11.77 -6.28 -7.33
C ILE A 94 -11.96 -7.37 -8.39
N ASN A 95 -11.00 -8.27 -8.49
CA ASN A 95 -11.02 -9.35 -9.49
C ASN A 95 -11.91 -10.49 -9.04
N ALA A 96 -11.88 -10.82 -7.76
CA ALA A 96 -12.73 -11.84 -7.13
C ALA A 96 -12.88 -11.55 -5.64
N TYR A 97 -13.96 -12.06 -5.05
CA TYR A 97 -14.12 -12.11 -3.59
C TYR A 97 -14.90 -13.35 -3.19
N LYS A 98 -14.72 -13.79 -1.95
CA LYS A 98 -15.45 -14.92 -1.38
C LYS A 98 -15.61 -14.71 0.13
N GLU A 99 -16.82 -14.79 0.63
CA GLU A 99 -17.08 -14.89 2.06
C GLU A 99 -16.61 -16.26 2.54
N LEU A 100 -15.88 -16.25 3.63
CA LEU A 100 -15.28 -17.42 4.26
C LEU A 100 -15.93 -17.66 5.61
N LEU A 101 -15.52 -18.71 6.32
CA LEU A 101 -16.00 -19.00 7.67
C LEU A 101 -15.53 -17.90 8.66
N ASP A 102 -16.21 -17.80 9.79
CA ASP A 102 -15.87 -16.94 10.94
C ASP A 102 -15.74 -15.44 10.60
N GLY A 103 -16.49 -14.97 9.61
CA GLY A 103 -16.56 -13.55 9.23
C GLY A 103 -15.39 -13.05 8.39
N PHE A 104 -14.47 -13.92 8.00
CA PHE A 104 -13.42 -13.58 7.05
C PHE A 104 -13.96 -13.40 5.63
N THR A 105 -13.37 -12.49 4.88
CA THR A 105 -13.66 -12.31 3.45
C THR A 105 -12.35 -12.30 2.67
N TYR A 106 -12.21 -13.22 1.71
CA TYR A 106 -11.15 -13.18 0.72
C TYR A 106 -11.46 -12.14 -0.35
N VAL A 107 -10.48 -11.32 -0.71
CA VAL A 107 -10.60 -10.29 -1.76
C VAL A 107 -9.34 -10.26 -2.60
N ASP A 108 -9.48 -10.43 -3.91
CA ASP A 108 -8.41 -10.31 -4.89
C ASP A 108 -8.41 -8.91 -5.52
N THR A 109 -7.38 -8.14 -5.22
CA THR A 109 -7.10 -6.82 -5.80
C THR A 109 -5.89 -6.85 -6.74
N THR A 110 -5.48 -8.01 -7.24
CA THR A 110 -4.16 -8.41 -7.76
C THR A 110 -3.23 -8.85 -6.61
N ASN A 111 -3.25 -8.19 -5.47
CA ASN A 111 -2.74 -8.69 -4.21
C ASN A 111 -3.89 -9.39 -3.47
N TYR A 112 -3.61 -10.54 -2.87
CA TYR A 112 -4.61 -11.31 -2.12
C TYR A 112 -4.75 -10.77 -0.71
N HIS A 113 -6.00 -10.51 -0.31
CA HIS A 113 -6.33 -10.04 1.03
C HIS A 113 -7.33 -10.95 1.71
N ILE A 114 -7.08 -11.22 2.99
CA ILE A 114 -8.11 -11.68 3.91
C ILE A 114 -8.52 -10.46 4.74
N VAL A 115 -9.81 -10.14 4.70
CA VAL A 115 -10.39 -9.00 5.42
C VAL A 115 -11.25 -9.53 6.56
N TRP A 116 -11.06 -8.99 7.74
CA TRP A 116 -11.76 -9.40 8.95
C TRP A 116 -12.15 -8.19 9.80
N GLU A 117 -13.36 -8.22 10.36
CA GLU A 117 -13.84 -7.23 11.33
C GLU A 117 -13.56 -7.70 12.74
N SER A 118 -12.88 -6.88 13.56
CA SER A 118 -12.52 -7.20 14.94
C SER A 118 -12.87 -6.05 15.87
N ASP A 119 -13.53 -6.36 16.98
CA ASP A 119 -13.82 -5.38 18.04
C ASP A 119 -12.57 -5.02 18.86
N ASN A 120 -11.52 -5.84 18.84
CA ASN A 120 -10.29 -5.71 19.62
C ASN A 120 -9.09 -5.19 18.81
N LEU A 121 -9.34 -4.49 17.70
CA LEU A 121 -8.31 -4.10 16.74
C LEU A 121 -7.05 -3.44 17.35
N VAL A 122 -7.17 -2.70 18.44
CA VAL A 122 -6.05 -1.97 19.08
C VAL A 122 -5.14 -2.92 19.84
N ASP A 123 -5.73 -3.94 20.49
CA ASP A 123 -5.04 -4.89 21.37
C ASP A 123 -4.57 -6.14 20.63
N ASP A 124 -5.04 -6.35 19.38
CA ASP A 124 -4.69 -7.52 18.60
C ASP A 124 -3.19 -7.54 18.26
N ASP A 125 -2.53 -8.65 18.58
CA ASP A 125 -1.21 -8.99 18.03
C ASP A 125 -1.39 -9.43 16.58
N LEU A 126 -1.21 -8.46 15.66
CA LEU A 126 -1.52 -8.65 14.24
C LEU A 126 -0.65 -9.74 13.59
N GLU A 127 0.59 -9.91 14.05
CA GLU A 127 1.46 -10.99 13.56
C GLU A 127 0.91 -12.36 13.98
N ASN A 128 0.49 -12.50 15.23
CA ASN A 128 -0.11 -13.74 15.73
C ASN A 128 -1.44 -14.03 15.02
N GLU A 129 -2.27 -13.02 14.77
CA GLU A 129 -3.51 -13.17 14.01
C GLU A 129 -3.24 -13.56 12.54
N TYR A 130 -2.19 -13.01 11.91
CA TYR A 130 -1.76 -13.42 10.59
C TYR A 130 -1.33 -14.91 10.56
N GLN A 131 -0.53 -15.35 11.54
CA GLN A 131 -0.08 -16.73 11.65
C GLN A 131 -1.25 -17.71 11.89
N LYS A 132 -2.20 -17.36 12.74
CA LYS A 132 -3.43 -18.16 12.99
C LYS A 132 -4.26 -18.27 11.72
N THR A 133 -4.47 -17.14 11.02
CA THR A 133 -5.22 -17.08 9.77
C THR A 133 -4.55 -17.93 8.69
N GLY A 134 -3.21 -17.85 8.57
CA GLY A 134 -2.44 -18.68 7.65
C GLY A 134 -2.59 -20.18 7.90
N LYS A 135 -2.53 -20.60 9.17
CA LYS A 135 -2.78 -22.00 9.57
C LYS A 135 -4.21 -22.43 9.24
N PHE A 136 -5.18 -21.57 9.51
CA PHE A 136 -6.60 -21.86 9.28
C PHE A 136 -6.89 -22.07 7.78
N PHE A 137 -6.32 -21.22 6.90
CA PHE A 137 -6.51 -21.32 5.46
C PHE A 137 -5.43 -22.16 4.75
N ASN A 138 -4.45 -22.71 5.49
CA ASN A 138 -3.30 -23.43 4.95
C ASN A 138 -2.59 -22.64 3.81
N SER A 139 -2.34 -21.36 4.06
CA SER A 139 -1.70 -20.44 3.13
C SER A 139 -0.96 -19.34 3.88
N ASP A 140 0.16 -18.88 3.33
CA ASP A 140 0.95 -17.73 3.76
C ASP A 140 1.03 -16.63 2.68
N ASN A 141 0.38 -16.85 1.54
CA ASN A 141 0.40 -15.94 0.40
C ASN A 141 -0.85 -15.03 0.37
N PHE A 142 -1.05 -14.25 1.42
CA PHE A 142 -2.10 -13.25 1.53
C PHE A 142 -1.68 -12.11 2.45
N ASN A 143 -2.33 -10.97 2.33
CA ASN A 143 -2.24 -9.88 3.29
C ASN A 143 -3.46 -9.94 4.22
N LEU A 144 -3.27 -9.77 5.52
CA LEU A 144 -4.37 -9.70 6.48
C LEU A 144 -4.72 -8.25 6.76
N SER A 145 -5.97 -7.85 6.48
CA SER A 145 -6.50 -6.54 6.83
C SER A 145 -7.59 -6.70 7.89
N ILE A 146 -7.33 -6.19 9.09
CA ILE A 146 -8.30 -6.18 10.17
C ILE A 146 -8.87 -4.77 10.30
N TYR A 147 -10.17 -4.64 10.45
CA TYR A 147 -10.83 -3.35 10.62
C TYR A 147 -11.85 -3.35 11.75
N LYS A 148 -12.15 -2.16 12.25
CA LYS A 148 -13.16 -1.89 13.27
C LYS A 148 -13.97 -0.66 12.89
N HIS A 149 -15.29 -0.71 13.10
CA HIS A 149 -16.12 0.48 13.03
C HIS A 149 -15.77 1.42 14.18
N ASP A 150 -15.54 2.68 13.88
CA ASP A 150 -15.23 3.73 14.85
C ASP A 150 -16.45 4.61 15.10
N SER A 151 -16.91 5.36 14.08
CA SER A 151 -18.07 6.23 14.15
C SER A 151 -18.59 6.56 12.76
N ASP A 152 -19.91 6.72 12.59
CA ASP A 152 -20.55 7.05 11.31
C ASP A 152 -20.02 6.20 10.15
N ASN A 153 -19.33 6.85 9.21
CA ASN A 153 -18.66 6.20 8.07
C ASN A 153 -17.14 6.12 8.25
N LYS A 154 -16.62 6.16 9.48
CA LYS A 154 -15.21 6.06 9.83
C LYS A 154 -14.89 4.69 10.39
N PHE A 155 -13.76 4.15 9.97
CA PHE A 155 -13.27 2.85 10.39
C PHE A 155 -11.77 2.93 10.69
N LEU A 156 -11.31 2.16 11.65
CA LEU A 156 -9.89 1.91 11.88
C LEU A 156 -9.47 0.70 11.08
N ILE A 157 -8.22 0.68 10.60
CA ILE A 157 -7.67 -0.44 9.85
C ILE A 157 -6.21 -0.66 10.22
N ARG A 158 -5.82 -1.92 10.33
CA ARG A 158 -4.43 -2.40 10.39
C ARG A 158 -4.23 -3.46 9.31
N THR A 159 -3.04 -3.49 8.71
CA THR A 159 -2.73 -4.47 7.66
C THR A 159 -1.36 -5.09 7.91
N PHE A 160 -1.32 -6.42 7.91
CA PHE A 160 -0.12 -7.23 7.87
C PHE A 160 0.10 -7.71 6.44
N GLU A 161 1.23 -7.33 5.85
CA GLU A 161 1.58 -7.68 4.46
C GLU A 161 2.54 -8.86 4.44
N ALA A 162 2.25 -9.84 3.57
CA ALA A 162 3.07 -11.05 3.40
C ALA A 162 4.53 -10.67 3.08
N GLY A 163 5.47 -11.24 3.84
CA GLY A 163 6.90 -10.97 3.68
C GLY A 163 7.39 -9.61 4.16
N VAL A 164 6.48 -8.72 4.62
CA VAL A 164 6.83 -7.36 5.09
C VAL A 164 6.54 -7.18 6.56
N GLY A 165 5.42 -7.71 7.05
CA GLY A 165 4.91 -7.48 8.40
C GLY A 165 3.81 -6.42 8.46
N GLU A 166 3.50 -5.91 9.66
CA GLU A 166 2.55 -4.81 9.82
C GLU A 166 3.09 -3.53 9.19
N THR A 167 2.27 -2.92 8.34
CA THR A 167 2.62 -1.67 7.64
C THR A 167 1.75 -0.52 8.10
N LEU A 168 2.31 0.70 8.03
CA LEU A 168 1.59 1.92 8.43
C LEU A 168 0.36 2.18 7.57
N SER A 169 0.37 1.76 6.29
CA SER A 169 -0.76 1.93 5.38
C SER A 169 -0.58 1.04 4.15
N CYS A 170 -1.60 0.24 3.85
CA CYS A 170 -1.68 -0.57 2.63
C CYS A 170 -2.80 -0.10 1.72
N GLY A 171 -2.47 0.39 0.51
CA GLY A 171 -3.46 0.92 -0.42
C GLY A 171 -4.41 -0.13 -1.00
N SER A 172 -3.92 -1.35 -1.27
CA SER A 172 -4.74 -2.47 -1.71
C SER A 172 -5.57 -3.05 -0.57
N GLY A 173 -4.99 -3.16 0.64
CA GLY A 173 -5.70 -3.58 1.85
C GLY A 173 -6.85 -2.65 2.21
N SER A 174 -6.63 -1.33 2.16
CA SER A 174 -7.70 -0.35 2.36
C SER A 174 -8.79 -0.47 1.31
N SER A 175 -8.45 -0.74 0.04
CA SER A 175 -9.45 -0.93 -1.02
C SER A 175 -10.24 -2.22 -0.86
N ALA A 176 -9.58 -3.33 -0.46
CA ALA A 176 -10.23 -4.60 -0.15
C ALA A 176 -11.19 -4.45 1.04
N THR A 177 -10.75 -3.78 2.11
CA THR A 177 -11.57 -3.51 3.29
C THR A 177 -12.76 -2.62 2.97
N ALA A 178 -12.56 -1.54 2.20
CA ALA A 178 -13.65 -0.68 1.76
C ALA A 178 -14.71 -1.45 0.95
N PHE A 179 -14.26 -2.35 0.06
CA PHE A 179 -15.16 -3.21 -0.70
C PHE A 179 -16.03 -4.08 0.21
N VAL A 180 -15.44 -4.73 1.23
CA VAL A 180 -16.17 -5.55 2.19
C VAL A 180 -17.19 -4.72 2.99
N ILE A 181 -16.79 -3.53 3.44
CA ILE A 181 -17.67 -2.62 4.17
C ILE A 181 -18.85 -2.20 3.30
N PHE A 182 -18.63 -1.82 2.03
CA PHE A 182 -19.72 -1.43 1.12
C PHE A 182 -20.65 -2.62 0.76
N LYS A 183 -20.14 -3.85 0.74
CA LYS A 183 -20.98 -5.04 0.57
C LYS A 183 -21.86 -5.28 1.79
N LYS A 184 -21.33 -5.16 3.00
CA LYS A 184 -22.09 -5.28 4.25
C LYS A 184 -23.06 -4.12 4.47
N ASN A 185 -22.73 -2.91 3.96
CA ASN A 185 -23.51 -1.69 4.16
C ASN A 185 -23.80 -1.02 2.80
N PRO A 186 -24.78 -1.52 2.02
CA PRO A 186 -25.04 -1.05 0.64
C PRO A 186 -25.42 0.42 0.50
N LEU A 187 -25.89 1.05 1.59
CA LEU A 187 -26.26 2.48 1.62
C LEU A 187 -25.05 3.42 1.74
N LEU A 188 -23.87 2.89 2.09
CA LEU A 188 -22.65 3.67 2.12
C LEU A 188 -22.05 3.73 0.71
N ASP A 189 -21.68 4.92 0.28
CA ASP A 189 -20.95 5.20 -0.95
C ASP A 189 -19.56 5.77 -0.72
N LYS A 190 -19.30 6.24 0.53
CA LYS A 190 -18.05 6.85 0.99
C LYS A 190 -17.74 6.48 2.42
N ILE A 191 -16.50 6.07 2.67
CA ILE A 191 -15.97 5.80 4.00
C ILE A 191 -14.59 6.42 4.20
N PHE A 192 -14.19 6.56 5.47
CA PHE A 192 -12.87 6.97 5.89
C PHE A 192 -12.19 5.81 6.62
N LEU A 193 -11.06 5.35 6.10
CA LEU A 193 -10.21 4.34 6.73
C LEU A 193 -9.01 5.03 7.36
N ASN A 194 -8.90 4.93 8.68
CA ASN A 194 -7.81 5.48 9.47
C ASN A 194 -6.83 4.37 9.84
N SER A 195 -5.63 4.45 9.34
CA SER A 195 -4.49 3.60 9.72
C SER A 195 -3.47 4.42 10.53
N SER A 196 -2.48 3.77 11.13
CA SER A 196 -1.40 4.45 11.84
C SER A 196 -0.60 5.41 10.96
N GLY A 197 -0.55 5.17 9.66
CA GLY A 197 0.11 6.05 8.69
C GLY A 197 -0.74 7.22 8.19
N GLY A 198 -2.05 7.21 8.43
CA GLY A 198 -2.94 8.29 8.02
C GLY A 198 -4.29 7.82 7.49
N GLN A 199 -5.08 8.78 7.05
CA GLN A 199 -6.43 8.57 6.55
C GLN A 199 -6.43 8.28 5.05
N MET A 200 -7.24 7.31 4.64
CA MET A 200 -7.62 7.05 3.26
C MET A 200 -9.13 7.22 3.09
N ILE A 201 -9.54 7.99 2.09
CA ILE A 201 -10.95 8.17 1.75
C ILE A 201 -11.27 7.18 0.64
N CYS A 202 -12.27 6.32 0.84
CA CYS A 202 -12.68 5.32 -0.14
C CYS A 202 -14.10 5.57 -0.62
N TYR A 203 -14.31 5.39 -1.91
CA TYR A 203 -15.61 5.57 -2.58
C TYR A 203 -15.98 4.31 -3.35
N LYS A 204 -17.24 3.93 -3.27
CA LYS A 204 -17.83 2.92 -4.15
C LYS A 204 -17.95 3.54 -5.55
N LYS A 205 -17.18 3.04 -6.52
CA LYS A 205 -17.24 3.53 -7.90
C LYS A 205 -18.24 2.75 -8.74
N ASP A 206 -18.22 1.43 -8.60
CA ASP A 206 -19.18 0.47 -9.16
C ASP A 206 -19.13 -0.82 -8.31
N ASP A 207 -19.79 -1.89 -8.77
CA ASP A 207 -19.92 -3.13 -8.01
C ASP A 207 -18.59 -3.85 -7.73
N ASN A 208 -17.54 -3.58 -8.52
CA ASN A 208 -16.23 -4.21 -8.39
C ASN A 208 -15.06 -3.23 -8.47
N LYS A 209 -15.29 -1.93 -8.30
CA LYS A 209 -14.22 -0.92 -8.29
C LYS A 209 -14.32 0.01 -7.10
N ILE A 210 -13.22 0.15 -6.41
CA ILE A 210 -13.05 1.12 -5.32
C ILE A 210 -12.13 2.23 -5.79
N CYS A 211 -12.60 3.47 -5.71
CA CYS A 211 -11.76 4.65 -5.85
C CYS A 211 -11.30 5.06 -4.44
N SER A 212 -10.02 5.30 -4.27
CA SER A 212 -9.49 5.76 -2.99
C SER A 212 -8.59 6.98 -3.16
N GLU A 213 -8.58 7.87 -2.16
CA GLU A 213 -7.79 9.09 -2.10
C GLU A 213 -6.87 9.03 -0.88
N ALA A 214 -5.62 9.44 -1.07
CA ALA A 214 -4.67 9.64 0.01
C ALA A 214 -3.73 10.80 -0.31
N ASN A 215 -3.06 11.33 0.71
CA ASN A 215 -2.05 12.37 0.55
C ASN A 215 -0.69 11.74 0.30
N THR A 216 0.13 12.44 -0.48
CA THR A 216 1.54 12.09 -0.69
C THR A 216 2.42 13.28 -0.33
N GLU A 217 3.63 13.00 0.14
CA GLU A 217 4.58 14.03 0.53
C GLU A 217 5.97 13.70 -0.01
N ILE A 218 6.66 14.72 -0.53
CA ILE A 218 8.07 14.66 -0.88
C ILE A 218 8.87 14.91 0.39
N MET A 219 9.66 13.92 0.78
CA MET A 219 10.54 14.01 1.93
C MET A 219 11.88 14.65 1.57
N ASN A 220 12.43 14.24 0.41
CA ASN A 220 13.74 14.70 -0.06
C ASN A 220 13.88 14.48 -1.56
N LYS A 221 14.70 15.33 -2.21
CA LYS A 221 15.22 15.14 -3.56
C LYS A 221 16.73 15.24 -3.50
N SER A 222 17.41 14.21 -3.94
CA SER A 222 18.85 14.13 -3.82
C SER A 222 19.45 13.21 -4.88
N LYS A 223 20.75 13.01 -4.78
CA LYS A 223 21.52 12.08 -5.59
C LYS A 223 22.58 11.40 -4.75
N PHE A 224 22.94 10.18 -5.10
CA PHE A 224 24.03 9.44 -4.47
C PHE A 224 24.94 8.78 -5.51
N ASP A 225 26.16 8.43 -5.11
CA ASP A 225 27.10 7.68 -5.96
C ASP A 225 26.79 6.18 -5.82
N GLU A 226 26.30 5.55 -6.88
CA GLU A 226 25.96 4.14 -6.90
C GLU A 226 27.13 3.21 -6.50
N ARG A 227 28.38 3.65 -6.72
CA ARG A 227 29.60 2.86 -6.41
C ARG A 227 29.78 2.63 -4.92
N GLU A 228 29.20 3.46 -4.05
CA GLU A 228 29.23 3.32 -2.60
C GLU A 228 28.34 2.15 -2.11
N TYR A 229 27.42 1.67 -2.97
CA TYR A 229 26.41 0.68 -2.63
C TYR A 229 26.53 -0.64 -3.42
N PHE A 230 27.67 -0.87 -4.08
CA PHE A 230 27.95 -2.15 -4.74
C PHE A 230 28.40 -3.24 -3.77
#